data_7200dcd1a928bac2eccf589a764658b5
#
_entry.id   7200dcd1a928bac2eccf589a764658b5
#
_cell.length_a   1.000
_cell.length_b   1.000
_cell.length_c   1.000
_cell.angle_alpha   90.00
_cell.angle_beta   90.00
_cell.angle_gamma   90.00
#
_symmetry.space_group_name_H-M   'P 1'
#
loop_
_entity.id
_entity.type
_entity.pdbx_description
1 polymer ?
#
loop_
_entity_poly.entity_id
_entity_poly.type
_entity_poly.pdbx_seq_one_letter_code
_entity_poly.pdbx_strand_id
1 'polypeptide(L)'
;KEGALENEKTMNGKNAAVVAINPKTGQILTMIGSRDYFDKEIDGNYNVTTALRQPGSSFKPFIYATAFNKGFTPDTVLFDLPTEFQMTCNAYGKALPGYSQSNCYMPQNYDGKHRGPMTLREALAQSINIPAVKLFYLSGLSDSFKTSESMGISTLTNVSRYGLTLVIGGGEVTLLDMTSAYGVFANNGIRNKYTGILKVENSEGKILEEFSLNEKEILPKNTALTISDILSDNKSRTPTFGANSQLLISGYDVAVKTGTTNNNKDAWTIGYTSSIT
;
A
#
# COMPACT_ATOMS: atom_id res chain seq x y z
N LYS A 1 15.54 11.12 12.03
CA LYS A 1 16.00 12.42 11.51
C LYS A 1 17.19 12.27 10.57
N GLU A 2 18.22 11.50 10.90
CA GLU A 2 19.42 11.30 10.08
C GLU A 2 19.10 10.77 8.67
N GLY A 3 18.32 9.70 8.56
CA GLY A 3 17.91 9.15 7.27
C GLY A 3 17.09 10.13 6.40
N ALA A 4 16.27 11.00 7.01
CA ALA A 4 15.57 12.04 6.29
C ALA A 4 16.52 13.11 5.72
N LEU A 5 17.55 13.49 6.47
CA LEU A 5 18.58 14.42 6.03
C LEU A 5 19.47 13.82 4.94
N GLU A 6 19.74 12.52 5.00
CA GLU A 6 20.47 11.82 3.93
C GLU A 6 19.63 11.73 2.65
N ASN A 7 18.34 11.42 2.76
CA ASN A 7 17.42 11.43 1.62
C ASN A 7 17.28 12.82 0.99
N GLU A 8 17.33 13.88 1.77
CA GLU A 8 17.33 15.24 1.21
C GLU A 8 18.54 15.49 0.31
N LYS A 9 19.73 15.06 0.74
CA LYS A 9 20.98 15.23 -0.04
C LYS A 9 21.00 14.35 -1.29
N THR A 10 20.54 13.12 -1.20
CA THR A 10 20.70 12.11 -2.26
C THR A 10 19.53 12.04 -3.21
N MET A 11 18.31 12.29 -2.73
CA MET A 11 17.04 12.09 -3.46
C MET A 11 16.17 13.35 -3.49
N ASN A 12 16.62 14.46 -2.93
CA ASN A 12 15.84 15.70 -2.79
C ASN A 12 14.51 15.51 -2.02
N GLY A 13 14.48 14.53 -1.12
CA GLY A 13 13.32 14.23 -0.26
C GLY A 13 13.29 15.17 0.93
N LYS A 14 12.52 16.26 0.84
CA LYS A 14 12.55 17.37 1.81
C LYS A 14 11.94 17.05 3.17
N ASN A 15 10.94 16.16 3.24
CA ASN A 15 10.23 15.86 4.48
C ASN A 15 10.08 14.35 4.68
N ALA A 16 9.77 13.93 5.88
CA ALA A 16 9.50 12.53 6.23
C ALA A 16 8.48 12.45 7.35
N ALA A 17 7.60 11.45 7.28
CA ALA A 17 6.62 11.14 8.31
C ALA A 17 6.69 9.66 8.66
N VAL A 18 6.37 9.30 9.91
CA VAL A 18 6.39 7.93 10.39
C VAL A 18 5.14 7.66 11.24
N VAL A 19 4.52 6.52 11.04
CA VAL A 19 3.49 5.96 11.91
C VAL A 19 3.89 4.54 12.29
N ALA A 20 3.75 4.19 13.56
CA ALA A 20 3.87 2.83 14.03
C ALA A 20 2.64 2.47 14.87
N ILE A 21 2.04 1.31 14.62
CA ILE A 21 0.81 0.83 15.27
C ILE A 21 1.05 -0.59 15.79
N ASN A 22 0.54 -0.89 16.96
CA ASN A 22 0.42 -2.28 17.42
C ASN A 22 -0.78 -2.93 16.71
N PRO A 23 -0.56 -3.90 15.79
CA PRO A 23 -1.65 -4.49 15.00
C PRO A 23 -2.65 -5.29 15.84
N LYS A 24 -2.24 -5.79 17.00
CA LYS A 24 -3.09 -6.56 17.92
C LYS A 24 -4.06 -5.70 18.74
N THR A 25 -3.75 -4.41 18.90
CA THR A 25 -4.59 -3.51 19.72
C THR A 25 -5.07 -2.28 18.97
N GLY A 26 -4.44 -1.93 17.84
CA GLY A 26 -4.69 -0.68 17.14
C GLY A 26 -4.04 0.54 17.81
N GLN A 27 -3.31 0.37 18.90
CA GLN A 27 -2.67 1.48 19.61
C GLN A 27 -1.58 2.12 18.74
N ILE A 28 -1.64 3.44 18.58
CA ILE A 28 -0.60 4.21 17.91
C ILE A 28 0.60 4.28 18.88
N LEU A 29 1.70 3.63 18.47
CA LEU A 29 2.95 3.62 19.23
C LEU A 29 3.81 4.84 18.92
N THR A 30 3.76 5.30 17.67
CA THR A 30 4.51 6.46 17.20
C THR A 30 3.74 7.15 16.08
N MET A 31 3.72 8.49 16.12
CA MET A 31 3.22 9.34 15.04
C MET A 31 4.14 10.56 14.92
N ILE A 32 4.90 10.62 13.83
CA ILE A 32 5.80 11.73 13.51
C ILE A 32 5.31 12.36 12.22
N GLY A 33 4.78 13.58 12.31
CA GLY A 33 4.14 14.29 11.19
C GLY A 33 5.11 14.94 10.22
N SER A 34 6.33 15.27 10.67
CA SER A 34 7.39 15.87 9.85
C SER A 34 8.75 15.59 10.44
N ARG A 35 9.82 15.78 9.66
CA ARG A 35 11.20 15.61 10.15
C ARG A 35 11.61 16.67 11.19
N ASP A 36 11.00 17.87 11.11
CA ASP A 36 11.27 18.99 12.03
C ASP A 36 10.06 19.92 12.06
N TYR A 37 9.40 20.01 13.23
CA TYR A 37 8.18 20.79 13.43
C TYR A 37 8.38 22.29 13.20
N PHE A 38 9.57 22.82 13.51
CA PHE A 38 9.86 24.26 13.44
C PHE A 38 10.47 24.71 12.11
N ASP A 39 10.76 23.77 11.21
CA ASP A 39 11.31 24.06 9.89
C ASP A 39 10.20 24.61 8.96
N LYS A 40 10.28 25.92 8.68
CA LYS A 40 9.31 26.63 7.83
C LYS A 40 9.47 26.32 6.34
N GLU A 41 10.64 25.88 5.91
CA GLU A 41 10.96 25.56 4.51
C GLU A 41 10.21 24.31 4.01
N ILE A 42 9.82 23.45 4.94
CA ILE A 42 9.11 22.20 4.67
C ILE A 42 7.68 22.16 5.22
N ASP A 43 7.15 23.31 5.67
CA ASP A 43 5.87 23.37 6.40
C ASP A 43 5.85 22.37 7.58
N GLY A 44 6.92 22.37 8.40
CA GLY A 44 7.19 21.36 9.42
C GLY A 44 6.08 21.15 10.45
N ASN A 45 5.22 22.14 10.70
CA ASN A 45 4.05 22.05 11.55
C ASN A 45 2.87 21.31 10.91
N TYR A 46 2.94 21.01 9.59
CA TYR A 46 1.93 20.24 8.90
C TYR A 46 2.10 18.73 9.16
N ASN A 47 1.06 18.09 9.68
CA ASN A 47 1.10 16.66 9.95
C ASN A 47 0.87 15.82 8.67
N VAL A 48 1.96 15.34 8.06
CA VAL A 48 1.91 14.52 6.84
C VAL A 48 1.23 13.17 7.05
N THR A 49 1.19 12.63 8.29
CA THR A 49 0.59 11.31 8.56
C THR A 49 -0.92 11.26 8.30
N THR A 50 -1.59 12.40 8.39
CA THR A 50 -3.04 12.56 8.12
C THR A 50 -3.32 13.25 6.79
N ALA A 51 -2.28 13.61 6.04
CA ALA A 51 -2.40 14.23 4.73
C ALA A 51 -2.79 13.20 3.66
N LEU A 52 -3.58 13.64 2.69
CA LEU A 52 -3.93 12.85 1.51
C LEU A 52 -2.74 12.77 0.56
N ARG A 53 -2.22 11.56 0.33
CA ARG A 53 -1.09 11.28 -0.55
C ARG A 53 -1.37 10.04 -1.38
N GLN A 54 -0.86 10.01 -2.60
CA GLN A 54 -0.94 8.82 -3.44
C GLN A 54 0.01 7.74 -2.88
N PRO A 55 -0.48 6.51 -2.63
CA PRO A 55 0.34 5.45 -2.04
C PRO A 55 1.25 4.74 -3.06
N GLY A 56 1.07 4.98 -4.35
CA GLY A 56 1.77 4.24 -5.38
C GLY A 56 1.55 2.73 -5.26
N SER A 57 2.57 1.95 -5.56
CA SER A 57 2.53 0.48 -5.51
C SER A 57 2.30 -0.12 -4.10
N SER A 58 2.32 0.68 -3.02
CA SER A 58 1.97 0.16 -1.71
C SER A 58 0.48 -0.19 -1.59
N PHE A 59 -0.36 0.21 -2.55
CA PHE A 59 -1.76 -0.18 -2.62
C PHE A 59 -1.99 -1.60 -3.16
N LYS A 60 -1.04 -2.20 -3.88
CA LYS A 60 -1.18 -3.51 -4.54
C LYS A 60 -1.61 -4.66 -3.61
N PRO A 61 -1.11 -4.80 -2.37
CA PRO A 61 -1.48 -5.92 -1.50
C PRO A 61 -2.99 -6.06 -1.26
N PHE A 62 -3.76 -4.96 -1.24
CA PHE A 62 -5.23 -5.00 -1.09
C PHE A 62 -5.91 -5.68 -2.28
N ILE A 63 -5.42 -5.42 -3.48
CA ILE A 63 -5.91 -6.03 -4.71
C ILE A 63 -5.59 -7.52 -4.75
N TYR A 64 -4.36 -7.88 -4.39
CA TYR A 64 -3.92 -9.27 -4.32
C TYR A 64 -4.69 -10.05 -3.26
N ALA A 65 -4.96 -9.46 -2.10
CA ALA A 65 -5.81 -10.08 -1.08
C ALA A 65 -7.23 -10.36 -1.60
N THR A 66 -7.83 -9.41 -2.33
CA THR A 66 -9.13 -9.61 -2.99
C THR A 66 -9.09 -10.75 -3.99
N ALA A 67 -8.04 -10.81 -4.82
CA ALA A 67 -7.88 -11.87 -5.81
C ALA A 67 -7.71 -13.25 -5.15
N PHE A 68 -6.90 -13.36 -4.10
CA PHE A 68 -6.70 -14.62 -3.36
C PHE A 68 -8.01 -15.08 -2.68
N ASN A 69 -8.82 -14.17 -2.15
CA ASN A 69 -10.16 -14.49 -1.64
C ASN A 69 -11.12 -15.01 -2.72
N LYS A 70 -10.86 -14.70 -3.99
CA LYS A 70 -11.62 -15.19 -5.16
C LYS A 70 -11.05 -16.47 -5.78
N GLY A 71 -10.05 -17.08 -5.15
CA GLY A 71 -9.48 -18.36 -5.60
C GLY A 71 -8.25 -18.25 -6.49
N PHE A 72 -7.75 -17.05 -6.78
CA PHE A 72 -6.41 -16.92 -7.35
C PHE A 72 -5.37 -17.40 -6.34
N THR A 73 -4.23 -17.91 -6.81
CA THR A 73 -3.15 -18.41 -5.97
C THR A 73 -1.85 -17.67 -6.26
N PRO A 74 -0.85 -17.74 -5.36
CA PRO A 74 0.49 -17.19 -5.65
C PRO A 74 1.11 -17.72 -6.95
N ASP A 75 0.75 -18.95 -7.35
CA ASP A 75 1.27 -19.62 -8.55
C ASP A 75 0.48 -19.30 -9.82
N THR A 76 -0.66 -18.59 -9.71
CA THR A 76 -1.40 -18.11 -10.88
C THR A 76 -0.49 -17.24 -11.74
N VAL A 77 -0.41 -17.57 -13.04
CA VAL A 77 0.45 -16.86 -14.00
C VAL A 77 -0.32 -15.79 -14.75
N LEU A 78 0.20 -14.57 -14.77
CA LEU A 78 -0.21 -13.49 -15.64
C LEU A 78 0.96 -13.03 -16.50
N PHE A 79 0.64 -12.57 -17.71
CA PHE A 79 1.67 -12.13 -18.66
C PHE A 79 1.99 -10.63 -18.46
N ASP A 80 3.24 -10.33 -18.15
CA ASP A 80 3.81 -8.97 -18.17
C ASP A 80 4.15 -8.57 -19.60
N LEU A 81 3.12 -8.19 -20.35
CA LEU A 81 3.21 -7.76 -21.75
C LEU A 81 2.40 -6.47 -21.95
N PRO A 82 2.76 -5.61 -22.92
CA PRO A 82 1.97 -4.43 -23.27
C PRO A 82 0.50 -4.81 -23.44
N THR A 83 -0.37 -4.10 -22.74
CA THR A 83 -1.81 -4.41 -22.72
C THR A 83 -2.60 -3.12 -22.65
N GLU A 84 -3.48 -2.90 -23.63
CA GLU A 84 -4.47 -1.84 -23.61
C GLU A 84 -5.75 -2.33 -22.90
N PHE A 85 -6.30 -1.51 -22.00
CA PHE A 85 -7.44 -1.88 -21.19
C PHE A 85 -8.75 -1.19 -21.62
N GLN A 86 -8.71 -0.29 -22.59
CA GLN A 86 -9.88 0.42 -23.07
C GLN A 86 -10.36 -0.09 -24.42
N MET A 87 -11.62 -0.48 -24.52
CA MET A 87 -12.23 -0.96 -25.78
C MET A 87 -12.31 0.11 -26.88
N THR A 88 -12.13 1.36 -26.53
CA THR A 88 -12.07 2.52 -27.44
C THR A 88 -10.71 2.66 -28.12
N CYS A 89 -9.77 1.76 -27.80
CA CYS A 89 -8.40 1.77 -28.31
C CYS A 89 -8.02 0.41 -28.88
N ASN A 90 -7.11 0.39 -29.83
CA ASN A 90 -6.56 -0.86 -30.37
C ASN A 90 -5.46 -1.42 -29.44
N ALA A 91 -5.01 -2.66 -29.72
CA ALA A 91 -3.98 -3.33 -28.91
C ALA A 91 -2.62 -2.60 -28.83
N TYR A 92 -2.41 -1.59 -29.66
CA TYR A 92 -1.20 -0.76 -29.68
C TYR A 92 -1.38 0.58 -28.93
N GLY A 93 -2.49 0.76 -28.21
CA GLY A 93 -2.78 1.97 -27.45
C GLY A 93 -3.17 3.17 -28.33
N LYS A 94 -3.65 2.96 -29.56
CA LYS A 94 -4.16 4.02 -30.43
C LYS A 94 -5.68 4.06 -30.38
N ALA A 95 -6.23 5.25 -30.22
CA ALA A 95 -7.68 5.45 -30.24
C ALA A 95 -8.30 4.99 -31.56
N LEU A 96 -9.44 4.34 -31.46
CA LEU A 96 -10.26 3.98 -32.61
C LEU A 96 -10.95 5.23 -33.20
N PRO A 97 -11.38 5.22 -34.47
CA PRO A 97 -12.08 6.35 -35.06
C PRO A 97 -13.26 6.82 -34.22
N GLY A 98 -13.32 8.13 -33.99
CA GLY A 98 -14.37 8.75 -33.16
C GLY A 98 -14.07 8.83 -31.66
N TYR A 99 -12.94 8.29 -31.18
CA TYR A 99 -12.52 8.35 -29.77
C TYR A 99 -11.27 9.21 -29.58
N SER A 100 -11.10 9.77 -28.38
CA SER A 100 -9.91 10.54 -28.01
C SER A 100 -8.75 9.63 -27.60
N GLN A 101 -7.52 10.01 -27.96
CA GLN A 101 -6.31 9.32 -27.49
C GLN A 101 -6.17 9.31 -25.96
N SER A 102 -6.72 10.29 -25.28
CA SER A 102 -6.77 10.35 -23.80
C SER A 102 -7.61 9.25 -23.17
N ASN A 103 -8.44 8.55 -23.93
CA ASN A 103 -9.23 7.42 -23.44
C ASN A 103 -8.40 6.14 -23.33
N CYS A 104 -7.27 6.05 -24.03
CA CYS A 104 -6.44 4.85 -24.00
C CYS A 104 -5.71 4.69 -22.66
N TYR A 105 -5.65 3.46 -22.17
CA TYR A 105 -4.94 3.14 -20.93
C TYR A 105 -4.05 1.90 -21.09
N MET A 106 -2.78 2.16 -21.37
CA MET A 106 -1.73 1.15 -21.50
C MET A 106 -0.67 1.40 -20.42
N PRO A 107 -0.83 0.79 -19.22
CA PRO A 107 0.11 0.98 -18.12
C PRO A 107 1.50 0.47 -18.48
N GLN A 108 2.52 1.11 -17.92
CA GLN A 108 3.91 0.75 -18.08
C GLN A 108 4.51 0.26 -16.76
N ASN A 109 5.49 -0.64 -16.82
CA ASN A 109 6.34 -0.95 -15.68
C ASN A 109 7.30 0.21 -15.41
N TYR A 110 7.72 0.33 -14.15
CA TYR A 110 8.61 1.43 -13.73
C TYR A 110 9.93 1.49 -14.52
N ASP A 111 10.48 0.34 -14.86
CA ASP A 111 11.73 0.19 -15.63
C ASP A 111 11.52 0.09 -17.17
N GLY A 112 10.27 0.19 -17.63
CA GLY A 112 9.89 0.08 -19.05
C GLY A 112 10.07 -1.31 -19.64
N LYS A 113 10.44 -2.33 -18.86
CA LYS A 113 10.69 -3.71 -19.33
C LYS A 113 9.45 -4.58 -19.20
N HIS A 114 9.38 -5.63 -20.04
CA HIS A 114 8.35 -6.66 -19.99
C HIS A 114 9.02 -8.03 -19.76
N ARG A 115 8.45 -8.83 -18.85
CA ARG A 115 9.05 -10.08 -18.35
C ARG A 115 8.38 -11.35 -18.90
N GLY A 116 7.28 -11.18 -19.65
CA GLY A 116 6.49 -12.31 -20.14
C GLY A 116 5.66 -12.97 -19.01
N PRO A 117 5.57 -14.31 -18.97
CA PRO A 117 4.81 -15.00 -17.94
C PRO A 117 5.46 -14.82 -16.55
N MET A 118 4.65 -14.42 -15.58
CA MET A 118 5.05 -14.23 -14.18
C MET A 118 3.98 -14.80 -13.25
N THR A 119 4.40 -15.42 -12.16
CA THR A 119 3.50 -15.78 -11.07
C THR A 119 3.02 -14.54 -10.32
N LEU A 120 1.87 -14.61 -9.64
CA LEU A 120 1.40 -13.53 -8.78
C LEU A 120 2.35 -13.25 -7.63
N ARG A 121 3.04 -14.29 -7.11
CA ARG A 121 4.12 -14.14 -6.12
C ARG A 121 5.21 -13.20 -6.64
N GLU A 122 5.78 -13.53 -7.78
CA GLU A 122 6.85 -12.72 -8.39
C GLU A 122 6.38 -11.31 -8.71
N ALA A 123 5.19 -11.16 -9.28
CA ALA A 123 4.64 -9.87 -9.68
C ALA A 123 4.40 -8.94 -8.46
N LEU A 124 3.91 -9.45 -7.33
CA LEU A 124 3.72 -8.67 -6.12
C LEU A 124 5.06 -8.36 -5.43
N ALA A 125 5.92 -9.36 -5.25
CA ALA A 125 7.22 -9.21 -4.59
C ALA A 125 8.12 -8.22 -5.35
N GLN A 126 8.15 -8.27 -6.69
CA GLN A 126 8.90 -7.36 -7.56
C GLN A 126 8.15 -6.05 -7.86
N SER A 127 6.91 -5.91 -7.39
CA SER A 127 6.10 -4.70 -7.58
C SER A 127 5.78 -4.34 -9.04
N ILE A 128 5.64 -5.34 -9.92
CA ILE A 128 5.40 -5.16 -11.36
C ILE A 128 3.99 -4.58 -11.59
N ASN A 129 3.86 -3.62 -12.52
CA ASN A 129 2.61 -2.89 -12.72
C ASN A 129 1.61 -3.65 -13.59
N ILE A 130 2.02 -4.13 -14.77
CA ILE A 130 1.09 -4.69 -15.76
C ILE A 130 0.33 -5.91 -15.22
N PRO A 131 0.99 -6.93 -14.60
CA PRO A 131 0.28 -8.03 -13.97
C PRO A 131 -0.65 -7.57 -12.84
N ALA A 132 -0.27 -6.55 -12.07
CA ALA A 132 -1.12 -6.02 -11.00
C ALA A 132 -2.39 -5.36 -11.56
N VAL A 133 -2.30 -4.60 -12.66
CA VAL A 133 -3.47 -4.01 -13.34
C VAL A 133 -4.35 -5.10 -13.94
N LYS A 134 -3.77 -6.14 -14.56
CA LYS A 134 -4.52 -7.30 -15.06
C LYS A 134 -5.26 -8.01 -13.92
N LEU A 135 -4.58 -8.26 -12.81
CA LEU A 135 -5.19 -8.88 -11.65
C LEU A 135 -6.34 -8.05 -11.09
N PHE A 136 -6.17 -6.73 -11.02
CA PHE A 136 -7.22 -5.81 -10.58
C PHE A 136 -8.45 -5.86 -11.50
N TYR A 137 -8.24 -5.87 -12.81
CA TYR A 137 -9.31 -6.04 -13.78
C TYR A 137 -10.06 -7.36 -13.58
N LEU A 138 -9.34 -8.48 -13.40
CA LEU A 138 -9.89 -9.82 -13.22
C LEU A 138 -10.55 -10.01 -11.84
N SER A 139 -9.99 -9.46 -10.78
CA SER A 139 -10.55 -9.56 -9.42
C SER A 139 -11.75 -8.64 -9.19
N GLY A 140 -11.95 -7.64 -10.05
CA GLY A 140 -13.05 -6.69 -9.99
C GLY A 140 -12.75 -5.47 -9.14
N LEU A 141 -13.00 -4.29 -9.74
CA LEU A 141 -12.71 -3.00 -9.13
C LEU A 141 -13.52 -2.78 -7.84
N SER A 142 -14.84 -3.04 -7.90
CA SER A 142 -15.75 -2.84 -6.76
C SER A 142 -15.37 -3.69 -5.54
N ASP A 143 -15.02 -4.95 -5.75
CA ASP A 143 -14.69 -5.86 -4.65
C ASP A 143 -13.35 -5.52 -4.01
N SER A 144 -12.36 -5.14 -4.83
CA SER A 144 -11.06 -4.68 -4.34
C SER A 144 -11.16 -3.37 -3.55
N PHE A 145 -12.05 -2.49 -3.99
CA PHE A 145 -12.36 -1.27 -3.25
C PHE A 145 -12.99 -1.58 -1.89
N LYS A 146 -14.02 -2.44 -1.85
CA LYS A 146 -14.66 -2.88 -0.60
C LYS A 146 -13.65 -3.55 0.35
N THR A 147 -12.73 -4.35 -0.18
CA THR A 147 -11.66 -4.95 0.62
C THR A 147 -10.80 -3.86 1.27
N SER A 148 -10.31 -2.89 0.51
CA SER A 148 -9.48 -1.81 1.06
C SER A 148 -10.23 -0.94 2.08
N GLU A 149 -11.51 -0.63 1.83
CA GLU A 149 -12.37 0.10 2.76
C GLU A 149 -12.59 -0.69 4.07
N SER A 150 -12.91 -1.98 3.98
CA SER A 150 -13.10 -2.83 5.16
C SER A 150 -11.83 -2.97 5.99
N MET A 151 -10.66 -2.95 5.35
CA MET A 151 -9.35 -2.95 6.02
C MET A 151 -9.02 -1.60 6.67
N GLY A 152 -9.73 -0.51 6.34
CA GLY A 152 -9.60 0.76 7.03
C GLY A 152 -9.18 1.96 6.19
N ILE A 153 -9.07 1.81 4.88
CA ILE A 153 -8.83 2.95 4.00
C ILE A 153 -10.14 3.77 3.90
N SER A 154 -10.19 4.91 4.55
CA SER A 154 -11.40 5.72 4.70
C SER A 154 -11.58 6.79 3.62
N THR A 155 -10.52 7.10 2.88
CA THR A 155 -10.45 8.28 2.01
C THR A 155 -10.92 8.04 0.58
N LEU A 156 -11.02 6.77 0.17
CA LEU A 156 -11.49 6.39 -1.15
C LEU A 156 -13.02 6.33 -1.15
N THR A 157 -13.69 7.32 -1.71
CA THR A 157 -15.16 7.44 -1.64
C THR A 157 -15.87 7.09 -2.95
N ASN A 158 -15.16 7.04 -4.07
CA ASN A 158 -15.76 6.80 -5.39
C ASN A 158 -14.85 5.98 -6.31
N VAL A 159 -15.17 4.70 -6.50
CA VAL A 159 -14.41 3.75 -7.34
C VAL A 159 -14.28 4.24 -8.80
N SER A 160 -15.36 4.79 -9.35
CA SER A 160 -15.39 5.19 -10.76
C SER A 160 -14.42 6.34 -11.08
N ARG A 161 -14.04 7.12 -10.08
CA ARG A 161 -13.06 8.21 -10.22
C ARG A 161 -11.65 7.70 -10.53
N TYR A 162 -11.28 6.53 -9.98
CA TYR A 162 -9.91 6.05 -10.03
C TYR A 162 -9.67 5.01 -11.13
N GLY A 163 -10.70 4.22 -11.48
CA GLY A 163 -10.58 3.15 -12.46
C GLY A 163 -9.41 2.19 -12.13
N LEU A 164 -8.79 1.64 -13.16
CA LEU A 164 -7.65 0.71 -13.02
C LEU A 164 -6.37 1.35 -12.48
N THR A 165 -6.27 2.68 -12.44
CA THR A 165 -5.08 3.37 -11.87
C THR A 165 -4.96 3.19 -10.37
N LEU A 166 -6.05 2.81 -9.67
CA LEU A 166 -6.05 2.62 -8.22
C LEU A 166 -4.99 1.60 -7.76
N VAL A 167 -4.78 0.50 -8.50
CA VAL A 167 -3.81 -0.53 -8.12
C VAL A 167 -2.36 -0.07 -8.11
N ILE A 168 -2.06 0.98 -8.87
CA ILE A 168 -0.75 1.63 -8.89
C ILE A 168 -0.75 2.95 -8.10
N GLY A 169 -1.77 3.13 -7.25
CA GLY A 169 -1.87 4.23 -6.30
C GLY A 169 -2.48 5.51 -6.86
N GLY A 170 -3.37 5.42 -7.86
CA GLY A 170 -4.09 6.57 -8.41
C GLY A 170 -5.10 7.24 -7.46
N GLY A 171 -5.39 6.62 -6.31
CA GLY A 171 -6.22 7.19 -5.24
C GLY A 171 -5.37 7.82 -4.14
N GLU A 172 -5.95 8.74 -3.37
CA GLU A 172 -5.26 9.40 -2.27
C GLU A 172 -5.67 8.79 -0.92
N VAL A 173 -4.70 8.51 -0.07
CA VAL A 173 -4.86 7.88 1.24
C VAL A 173 -4.01 8.59 2.30
N THR A 174 -4.28 8.36 3.57
CA THR A 174 -3.40 8.83 4.65
C THR A 174 -2.38 7.76 5.04
N LEU A 175 -1.21 8.18 5.54
CA LEU A 175 -0.22 7.24 6.08
C LEU A 175 -0.80 6.46 7.27
N LEU A 176 -1.60 7.11 8.09
CA LEU A 176 -2.25 6.51 9.24
C LEU A 176 -3.20 5.37 8.83
N ASP A 177 -4.08 5.60 7.83
CA ASP A 177 -4.99 4.58 7.32
C ASP A 177 -4.22 3.41 6.69
N MET A 178 -3.17 3.71 5.90
CA MET A 178 -2.34 2.68 5.27
C MET A 178 -1.63 1.81 6.31
N THR A 179 -1.03 2.41 7.33
CA THR A 179 -0.37 1.68 8.41
C THR A 179 -1.36 0.78 9.14
N SER A 180 -2.54 1.31 9.49
CA SER A 180 -3.61 0.53 10.14
C SER A 180 -4.12 -0.61 9.26
N ALA A 181 -4.30 -0.37 7.96
CA ALA A 181 -4.79 -1.37 7.02
C ALA A 181 -3.78 -2.52 6.81
N TYR A 182 -2.49 -2.23 6.78
CA TYR A 182 -1.46 -3.26 6.78
C TYR A 182 -1.43 -4.07 8.09
N GLY A 183 -1.85 -3.47 9.20
CA GLY A 183 -2.05 -4.17 10.48
C GLY A 183 -3.01 -5.36 10.38
N VAL A 184 -3.95 -5.34 9.42
CA VAL A 184 -4.84 -6.49 9.16
C VAL A 184 -4.06 -7.70 8.64
N PHE A 185 -3.06 -7.50 7.76
CA PHE A 185 -2.17 -8.58 7.34
C PHE A 185 -1.30 -9.07 8.49
N ALA A 186 -0.73 -8.15 9.28
CA ALA A 186 0.09 -8.44 10.44
C ALA A 186 -0.65 -9.25 11.52
N ASN A 187 -1.96 -9.04 11.65
CA ASN A 187 -2.84 -9.65 12.65
C ASN A 187 -3.75 -10.74 12.05
N ASN A 188 -3.24 -11.51 11.09
CA ASN A 188 -3.91 -12.69 10.52
C ASN A 188 -5.32 -12.43 9.96
N GLY A 189 -5.57 -11.24 9.42
CA GLY A 189 -6.86 -10.85 8.85
C GLY A 189 -7.81 -10.13 9.80
N ILE A 190 -7.41 -9.95 11.05
CA ILE A 190 -8.20 -9.25 12.07
C ILE A 190 -7.82 -7.76 12.07
N ARG A 191 -8.83 -6.90 11.97
CA ARG A 191 -8.68 -5.45 12.08
C ARG A 191 -8.96 -4.99 13.50
N ASN A 192 -8.04 -4.21 14.05
CA ASN A 192 -8.25 -3.35 15.20
C ASN A 192 -8.18 -1.88 14.73
N LYS A 193 -9.24 -1.11 15.00
CA LYS A 193 -9.24 0.32 14.66
C LYS A 193 -8.15 1.01 15.46
N TYR A 194 -7.35 1.87 14.79
CA TYR A 194 -6.30 2.61 15.49
C TYR A 194 -6.87 3.57 16.55
N THR A 195 -6.14 3.75 17.62
CA THR A 195 -6.44 4.70 18.69
C THR A 195 -5.19 5.36 19.24
N GLY A 196 -5.29 6.65 19.57
CA GLY A 196 -4.26 7.41 20.28
C GLY A 196 -4.66 7.74 21.71
N ILE A 197 -5.90 7.42 22.13
CA ILE A 197 -6.42 7.72 23.48
C ILE A 197 -6.81 6.40 24.13
N LEU A 198 -6.21 6.10 25.26
CA LEU A 198 -6.48 4.87 26.02
C LEU A 198 -7.46 5.10 27.17
N LYS A 199 -7.45 6.31 27.74
CA LYS A 199 -8.32 6.64 28.86
C LYS A 199 -8.55 8.15 28.92
N VAL A 200 -9.78 8.55 29.28
CA VAL A 200 -10.15 9.91 29.60
C VAL A 200 -10.66 9.96 31.03
N GLU A 201 -10.09 10.81 31.88
CA GLU A 201 -10.48 11.01 33.26
C GLU A 201 -10.85 12.48 33.50
N ASN A 202 -11.79 12.73 34.41
CA ASN A 202 -12.06 14.08 34.91
C ASN A 202 -11.04 14.49 35.97
N SER A 203 -11.14 15.73 36.44
CA SER A 203 -10.26 16.28 37.50
C SER A 203 -10.33 15.56 38.85
N GLU A 204 -11.36 14.75 39.08
CA GLU A 204 -11.59 13.98 40.32
C GLU A 204 -11.09 12.53 40.19
N GLY A 205 -10.48 12.17 39.05
CA GLY A 205 -9.97 10.82 38.79
C GLY A 205 -11.04 9.83 38.34
N LYS A 206 -12.27 10.28 38.06
CA LYS A 206 -13.34 9.43 37.53
C LYS A 206 -13.08 9.16 36.05
N ILE A 207 -13.06 7.89 35.66
CA ILE A 207 -12.95 7.46 34.28
C ILE A 207 -14.22 7.84 33.53
N LEU A 208 -14.08 8.64 32.47
CA LEU A 208 -15.17 9.04 31.55
C LEU A 208 -15.25 8.14 30.34
N GLU A 209 -14.10 7.73 29.82
CA GLU A 209 -13.97 6.83 28.68
C GLU A 209 -12.70 5.98 28.84
N GLU A 210 -12.77 4.72 28.46
CA GLU A 210 -11.65 3.81 28.49
C GLU A 210 -11.62 2.97 27.20
N PHE A 211 -10.45 2.79 26.64
CA PHE A 211 -10.25 1.98 25.45
C PHE A 211 -10.68 0.53 25.70
N SER A 212 -11.46 -0.01 24.78
CA SER A 212 -11.80 -1.42 24.72
C SER A 212 -11.44 -2.01 23.36
N LEU A 213 -10.85 -3.18 23.36
CA LEU A 213 -10.48 -3.88 22.15
C LEU A 213 -11.75 -4.28 21.38
N ASN A 214 -11.78 -3.97 20.08
CA ASN A 214 -12.89 -4.32 19.19
C ASN A 214 -12.34 -4.97 17.92
N GLU A 215 -12.10 -6.26 18.00
CA GLU A 215 -11.57 -7.08 16.93
C GLU A 215 -12.64 -7.38 15.89
N LYS A 216 -12.28 -7.21 14.62
CA LYS A 216 -13.16 -7.55 13.50
C LYS A 216 -12.38 -8.37 12.46
N GLU A 217 -12.81 -9.59 12.20
CA GLU A 217 -12.27 -10.37 11.10
C GLU A 217 -12.68 -9.73 9.76
N ILE A 218 -11.70 -9.36 8.95
CA ILE A 218 -11.88 -8.69 7.66
C ILE A 218 -11.45 -9.58 6.50
N LEU A 219 -10.35 -10.32 6.69
CA LEU A 219 -9.82 -11.25 5.71
C LEU A 219 -9.72 -12.65 6.30
N PRO A 220 -9.90 -13.70 5.50
CA PRO A 220 -9.52 -15.05 5.90
C PRO A 220 -8.04 -15.08 6.30
N LYS A 221 -7.74 -15.77 7.40
CA LYS A 221 -6.37 -15.90 7.92
C LYS A 221 -5.38 -16.34 6.84
N ASN A 222 -5.75 -17.33 6.02
CA ASN A 222 -4.88 -17.82 4.95
C ASN A 222 -4.53 -16.76 3.92
N THR A 223 -5.47 -15.86 3.58
CA THR A 223 -5.21 -14.74 2.68
C THR A 223 -4.18 -13.77 3.27
N ALA A 224 -4.36 -13.40 4.55
CA ALA A 224 -3.41 -12.51 5.23
C ALA A 224 -2.00 -13.14 5.31
N LEU A 225 -1.91 -14.43 5.66
CA LEU A 225 -0.65 -15.16 5.70
C LEU A 225 0.00 -15.28 4.32
N THR A 226 -0.77 -15.50 3.27
CA THR A 226 -0.25 -15.57 1.89
C THR A 226 0.35 -14.22 1.45
N ILE A 227 -0.31 -13.11 1.76
CA ILE A 227 0.24 -11.77 1.49
C ILE A 227 1.53 -11.55 2.28
N SER A 228 1.55 -11.91 3.56
CA SER A 228 2.74 -11.77 4.42
C SER A 228 3.92 -12.60 3.92
N ASP A 229 3.67 -13.84 3.52
CA ASP A 229 4.67 -14.75 2.95
C ASP A 229 5.28 -14.17 1.65
N ILE A 230 4.46 -13.63 0.75
CA ILE A 230 4.98 -12.98 -0.48
C ILE A 230 5.79 -11.72 -0.16
N LEU A 231 5.33 -10.91 0.79
CA LEU A 231 5.98 -9.64 1.14
C LEU A 231 7.25 -9.82 1.99
N SER A 232 7.46 -10.98 2.61
CA SER A 232 8.72 -11.33 3.29
C SER A 232 9.69 -12.12 2.39
N ASP A 233 9.24 -12.61 1.23
CA ASP A 233 10.04 -13.41 0.30
C ASP A 233 11.13 -12.57 -0.40
N ASN A 234 12.31 -12.51 0.24
CA ASN A 234 13.45 -11.79 -0.33
C ASN A 234 13.95 -12.41 -1.65
N LYS A 235 13.81 -13.73 -1.84
CA LYS A 235 14.23 -14.41 -3.08
C LYS A 235 13.39 -13.93 -4.26
N SER A 236 12.07 -13.90 -4.11
CA SER A 236 11.15 -13.46 -5.17
C SER A 236 11.30 -11.99 -5.50
N ARG A 237 11.70 -11.10 -4.55
CA ARG A 237 11.92 -9.68 -4.81
C ARG A 237 13.32 -9.33 -5.36
N THR A 238 14.29 -10.24 -5.21
CA THR A 238 15.71 -10.03 -5.61
C THR A 238 15.89 -9.49 -7.05
N PRO A 239 15.12 -9.93 -8.08
CA PRO A 239 15.31 -9.42 -9.43
C PRO A 239 15.10 -7.91 -9.59
N THR A 240 14.28 -7.30 -8.71
CA THR A 240 14.00 -5.85 -8.76
C THR A 240 14.81 -5.08 -7.71
N PHE A 241 14.96 -5.62 -6.50
CA PHE A 241 15.51 -4.87 -5.36
C PHE A 241 16.94 -5.30 -4.99
N GLY A 242 17.47 -6.37 -5.59
CA GLY A 242 18.76 -6.96 -5.21
C GLY A 242 18.68 -7.86 -3.96
N ALA A 243 19.59 -8.81 -3.85
CA ALA A 243 19.61 -9.77 -2.75
C ALA A 243 19.89 -9.14 -1.38
N ASN A 244 20.69 -8.07 -1.36
CA ASN A 244 21.10 -7.33 -0.14
C ASN A 244 20.35 -5.99 -0.02
N SER A 245 19.07 -5.98 -0.39
CA SER A 245 18.27 -4.75 -0.31
C SER A 245 18.02 -4.35 1.15
N GLN A 246 17.83 -3.04 1.40
CA GLN A 246 17.44 -2.49 2.71
C GLN A 246 16.07 -3.00 3.20
N LEU A 247 15.32 -3.68 2.35
CA LEU A 247 14.06 -4.34 2.72
C LEU A 247 14.27 -5.68 3.44
N LEU A 248 15.50 -6.21 3.42
CA LEU A 248 15.89 -7.40 4.19
C LEU A 248 16.47 -6.96 5.53
N ILE A 249 15.73 -7.19 6.61
CA ILE A 249 16.18 -6.87 7.97
C ILE A 249 16.74 -8.15 8.59
N SER A 250 18.06 -8.18 8.78
CA SER A 250 18.75 -9.36 9.32
C SER A 250 18.23 -9.74 10.71
N GLY A 251 17.91 -11.02 10.89
CA GLY A 251 17.39 -11.55 12.16
C GLY A 251 15.88 -11.35 12.39
N TYR A 252 15.17 -10.73 11.45
CA TYR A 252 13.72 -10.52 11.55
C TYR A 252 13.00 -10.93 10.27
N ASP A 253 11.87 -11.61 10.44
CA ASP A 253 10.96 -11.91 9.35
C ASP A 253 9.96 -10.75 9.19
N VAL A 254 10.28 -9.82 8.28
CA VAL A 254 9.52 -8.60 8.06
C VAL A 254 8.89 -8.63 6.67
N ALA A 255 7.58 -8.57 6.61
CA ALA A 255 6.86 -8.33 5.37
C ALA A 255 6.94 -6.84 5.01
N VAL A 256 7.40 -6.52 3.78
CA VAL A 256 7.64 -5.13 3.37
C VAL A 256 7.09 -4.86 1.97
N LYS A 257 6.47 -3.70 1.80
CA LYS A 257 6.04 -3.19 0.49
C LYS A 257 6.43 -1.73 0.32
N THR A 258 7.06 -1.45 -0.81
CA THR A 258 7.37 -0.07 -1.25
C THR A 258 6.27 0.50 -2.12
N GLY A 259 6.16 1.82 -2.14
CA GLY A 259 5.34 2.58 -3.07
C GLY A 259 6.13 3.78 -3.58
N THR A 260 5.99 4.09 -4.86
CA THR A 260 6.56 5.29 -5.47
C THR A 260 5.49 5.92 -6.35
N THR A 261 5.30 7.22 -6.21
CA THR A 261 4.33 7.96 -7.01
C THR A 261 4.95 8.51 -8.30
N ASN A 262 4.12 8.97 -9.21
CA ASN A 262 4.57 9.63 -10.43
C ASN A 262 5.51 10.80 -10.10
N ASN A 263 6.56 10.95 -10.90
CA ASN A 263 7.60 11.95 -10.72
C ASN A 263 8.35 11.85 -9.36
N ASN A 264 8.29 10.69 -8.69
CA ASN A 264 8.94 10.43 -7.40
C ASN A 264 8.57 11.46 -6.31
N LYS A 265 7.33 11.98 -6.33
CA LYS A 265 6.88 12.98 -5.34
C LYS A 265 6.81 12.41 -3.93
N ASP A 266 6.30 11.18 -3.82
CA ASP A 266 6.20 10.48 -2.55
C ASP A 266 6.83 9.10 -2.67
N ALA A 267 7.65 8.73 -1.69
CA ALA A 267 8.21 7.40 -1.51
C ALA A 267 7.64 6.79 -0.22
N TRP A 268 7.08 5.59 -0.35
CA TRP A 268 6.47 4.85 0.73
C TRP A 268 7.25 3.58 1.03
N THR A 269 7.38 3.26 2.29
CA THR A 269 7.81 1.94 2.76
C THR A 269 6.94 1.56 3.94
N ILE A 270 6.21 0.47 3.80
CA ILE A 270 5.37 -0.07 4.86
C ILE A 270 5.87 -1.48 5.16
N GLY A 271 6.31 -1.68 6.39
CA GLY A 271 6.80 -2.97 6.88
C GLY A 271 6.00 -3.41 8.10
N TYR A 272 5.88 -4.72 8.31
CA TYR A 272 5.23 -5.25 9.49
C TYR A 272 5.76 -6.62 9.92
N THR A 273 5.58 -6.88 11.19
CA THR A 273 5.67 -8.18 11.86
C THR A 273 4.33 -8.45 12.57
N SER A 274 4.20 -9.54 13.30
CA SER A 274 3.01 -9.80 14.13
C SER A 274 2.88 -8.86 15.35
N SER A 275 3.82 -7.95 15.56
CA SER A 275 3.89 -7.08 16.74
C SER A 275 3.88 -5.59 16.43
N ILE A 276 4.20 -5.20 15.20
CA ILE A 276 4.27 -3.79 14.77
C ILE A 276 4.00 -3.67 13.28
N THR A 277 3.31 -2.62 12.93
CA THR A 277 3.12 -2.17 11.54
C THR A 277 3.66 -0.79 11.40
#